data_e55c12dfaaa0e508dfb11e5343cb7297
#
_entry.id   e55c12dfaaa0e508dfb11e5343cb7297
#
_cell.length_a   1.000
_cell.length_b   1.000
_cell.length_c   1.000
_cell.angle_alpha   90.00
_cell.angle_beta   90.00
_cell.angle_gamma   90.00
#
_symmetry.space_group_name_H-M   'P 1'
#
loop_
_entity.id
_entity.type
_entity.pdbx_description
1 polymer ?
#
loop_
_entity_poly.entity_id
_entity_poly.type
_entity_poly.pdbx_seq_one_letter_code
_entity_poly.pdbx_strand_id
1 'polypeptide(L)'
;MALTGYASPAWTGQHDASIRQSQGHLALAVGRIKGVLPLLHTPAWALHGDLHGDLVTQKAVLAEAIQLPHSTKVLDLGPRAHAGLKPPKSWTEVRRHTRQVPLPSEGDVHLPKTRDKQARRFVREGGLVAVESGHENMAWSHVERLHAASRDRKGLSSHQRRLTPLLQRLAAEPWTFAVTSTNAEGEVVASGGFVLLPCGTCVYAFGGQERSKDSGRASVAMLGEAMRAAQRMGANTFDFGGSQDSGVDKFYAEFGGVPVAMWRWVKAPFWFKWMFPKTWSAWTEPSRVLDMGA
;
A
#
# COMPACT_ATOMS: atom_id res chain seq x y z
N MET A 1 4.55 -22.10 -9.09
CA MET A 1 4.67 -21.23 -7.89
C MET A 1 3.36 -20.45 -7.72
N ALA A 2 2.71 -20.53 -6.55
CA ALA A 2 1.50 -19.75 -6.29
C ALA A 2 1.85 -18.25 -6.27
N LEU A 3 0.94 -17.40 -6.76
CA LEU A 3 1.12 -15.95 -6.69
C LEU A 3 0.79 -15.46 -5.28
N THR A 4 1.67 -14.63 -4.75
CA THR A 4 1.49 -13.93 -3.48
C THR A 4 1.47 -12.42 -3.72
N GLY A 5 1.16 -11.63 -2.70
CA GLY A 5 1.12 -10.18 -2.81
C GLY A 5 -0.01 -9.66 -3.71
N TYR A 6 0.22 -8.55 -4.37
CA TYR A 6 -0.78 -7.84 -5.18
C TYR A 6 -1.24 -8.61 -6.43
N ALA A 7 -0.48 -9.59 -6.89
CA ALA A 7 -0.82 -10.44 -8.02
C ALA A 7 -1.56 -11.72 -7.62
N SER A 8 -1.79 -11.95 -6.33
CA SER A 8 -2.49 -13.13 -5.84
C SER A 8 -3.98 -13.10 -6.17
N PRO A 9 -4.64 -14.28 -6.29
CA PRO A 9 -6.10 -14.35 -6.39
C PRO A 9 -6.82 -13.73 -5.19
N ALA A 10 -6.21 -13.76 -4.00
CA ALA A 10 -6.76 -13.13 -2.81
C ALA A 10 -6.89 -11.62 -2.98
N TRP A 11 -5.92 -10.97 -3.65
CA TRP A 11 -5.96 -9.53 -3.92
C TRP A 11 -6.78 -9.20 -5.17
N THR A 12 -6.48 -9.85 -6.29
CA THR A 12 -7.07 -9.51 -7.58
C THR A 12 -8.50 -10.04 -7.74
N GLY A 13 -8.87 -11.14 -7.09
CA GLY A 13 -10.14 -11.82 -7.30
C GLY A 13 -10.16 -12.65 -8.59
N GLN A 14 -11.32 -13.21 -8.92
CA GLN A 14 -11.46 -14.09 -10.09
C GLN A 14 -11.50 -13.35 -11.46
N HIS A 15 -11.69 -12.03 -11.45
CA HIS A 15 -11.93 -11.22 -12.65
C HIS A 15 -10.77 -10.31 -13.03
N ASP A 16 -9.68 -10.33 -12.27
CA ASP A 16 -8.55 -9.43 -12.49
C ASP A 16 -7.49 -10.09 -13.36
N ALA A 17 -6.92 -9.32 -14.28
CA ALA A 17 -5.86 -9.76 -15.15
C ALA A 17 -4.49 -9.55 -14.48
N SER A 18 -3.61 -10.55 -14.58
CA SER A 18 -2.19 -10.37 -14.29
C SER A 18 -1.38 -10.73 -15.52
N ILE A 19 -0.42 -9.88 -15.88
CA ILE A 19 0.52 -10.15 -16.96
C ILE A 19 1.76 -10.77 -16.36
N ARG A 20 2.18 -11.90 -16.92
CA ARG A 20 3.36 -12.65 -16.47
C ARG A 20 4.25 -12.97 -17.64
N GLN A 21 5.54 -12.85 -17.42
CA GLN A 21 6.58 -13.44 -18.26
C GLN A 21 7.53 -14.23 -17.37
N SER A 22 8.39 -15.05 -17.94
CA SER A 22 9.19 -16.06 -17.24
C SER A 22 9.92 -15.60 -15.96
N GLN A 23 10.27 -14.31 -15.86
CA GLN A 23 10.98 -13.72 -14.73
C GLN A 23 10.38 -12.40 -14.23
N GLY A 24 9.18 -12.04 -14.69
CA GLY A 24 8.53 -10.79 -14.27
C GLY A 24 7.01 -10.89 -14.29
N HIS A 25 6.37 -10.01 -13.54
CA HIS A 25 4.92 -9.86 -13.62
C HIS A 25 4.48 -8.42 -13.35
N LEU A 26 3.26 -8.11 -13.72
CA LEU A 26 2.56 -6.89 -13.37
C LEU A 26 1.11 -7.24 -13.01
N ALA A 27 0.70 -6.95 -11.80
CA ALA A 27 -0.67 -7.13 -11.36
C ALA A 27 -1.56 -6.01 -11.93
N LEU A 28 -2.62 -6.40 -12.63
CA LEU A 28 -3.60 -5.49 -13.23
C LEU A 28 -5.01 -5.97 -12.94
N ALA A 29 -5.93 -5.03 -12.90
CA ALA A 29 -7.35 -5.25 -12.73
C ALA A 29 -8.12 -4.63 -13.90
N VAL A 30 -9.24 -5.25 -14.26
CA VAL A 30 -10.18 -4.70 -15.24
C VAL A 30 -11.38 -4.14 -14.52
N GLY A 31 -11.69 -2.89 -14.78
CA GLY A 31 -12.80 -2.19 -14.16
C GLY A 31 -13.58 -1.36 -15.16
N ARG A 32 -14.52 -0.56 -14.63
CA ARG A 32 -15.29 0.42 -15.42
C ARG A 32 -15.43 1.73 -14.66
N ILE A 33 -15.20 2.84 -15.34
CA ILE A 33 -15.46 4.17 -14.81
C ILE A 33 -16.97 4.44 -14.98
N LYS A 34 -17.64 4.75 -13.86
CA LYS A 34 -19.10 4.95 -13.80
C LYS A 34 -19.90 3.82 -14.49
N GLY A 35 -19.38 2.59 -14.46
CA GLY A 35 -20.05 1.43 -15.05
C GLY A 35 -19.95 1.31 -16.57
N VAL A 36 -19.43 2.31 -17.28
CA VAL A 36 -19.50 2.40 -18.75
C VAL A 36 -18.12 2.26 -19.41
N LEU A 37 -17.16 3.13 -19.05
CA LEU A 37 -15.88 3.20 -19.76
C LEU A 37 -14.90 2.13 -19.25
N PRO A 38 -14.44 1.21 -20.11
CA PRO A 38 -13.47 0.18 -19.71
C PRO A 38 -12.16 0.79 -19.21
N LEU A 39 -11.69 0.28 -18.09
CA LEU A 39 -10.47 0.72 -17.41
C LEU A 39 -9.57 -0.47 -17.11
N LEU A 40 -8.32 -0.42 -17.53
CA LEU A 40 -7.26 -1.30 -17.05
C LEU A 40 -6.44 -0.53 -16.01
N HIS A 41 -6.29 -1.08 -14.83
CA HIS A 41 -5.61 -0.37 -13.74
C HIS A 41 -4.86 -1.31 -12.79
N THR A 42 -3.93 -0.76 -12.03
CA THR A 42 -3.36 -1.43 -10.87
C THR A 42 -4.48 -1.88 -9.92
N PRO A 43 -4.44 -3.09 -9.34
CA PRO A 43 -5.51 -3.58 -8.47
C PRO A 43 -5.90 -2.57 -7.40
N ALA A 44 -7.20 -2.51 -7.08
CA ALA A 44 -7.72 -1.59 -6.06
C ALA A 44 -7.00 -1.82 -4.72
N TRP A 45 -6.67 -0.73 -4.02
CA TRP A 45 -5.89 -0.69 -2.77
C TRP A 45 -4.46 -1.25 -2.84
N ALA A 46 -4.00 -1.79 -3.97
CA ALA A 46 -2.57 -2.05 -4.15
C ALA A 46 -1.83 -0.72 -4.32
N LEU A 47 -0.68 -0.60 -3.65
CA LEU A 47 0.17 0.58 -3.77
C LEU A 47 0.71 0.73 -5.20
N HIS A 48 1.02 -0.41 -5.83
CA HIS A 48 1.53 -0.55 -7.20
C HIS A 48 1.24 -1.95 -7.76
N GLY A 49 1.52 -2.16 -9.05
CA GLY A 49 1.30 -3.46 -9.72
C GLY A 49 2.39 -4.51 -9.47
N ASP A 50 3.32 -4.27 -8.56
CA ASP A 50 4.44 -5.16 -8.23
C ASP A 50 5.28 -5.58 -9.46
N LEU A 51 5.61 -4.60 -10.32
CA LEU A 51 6.47 -4.82 -11.47
C LEU A 51 7.89 -5.16 -11.00
N HIS A 52 8.41 -6.33 -11.40
CA HIS A 52 9.76 -6.74 -11.09
C HIS A 52 10.45 -7.45 -12.29
N GLY A 53 11.71 -7.85 -12.11
CA GLY A 53 12.58 -8.37 -13.14
C GLY A 53 13.65 -7.36 -13.54
N ASP A 54 14.50 -7.73 -14.46
CA ASP A 54 15.47 -6.82 -15.08
C ASP A 54 14.78 -5.85 -16.05
N LEU A 55 15.52 -4.89 -16.60
CA LEU A 55 14.98 -3.89 -17.51
C LEU A 55 14.33 -4.50 -18.75
N VAL A 56 14.89 -5.59 -19.29
CA VAL A 56 14.39 -6.26 -20.50
C VAL A 56 13.05 -6.91 -20.19
N THR A 57 12.97 -7.65 -19.09
CA THR A 57 11.76 -8.29 -18.61
C THR A 57 10.67 -7.27 -18.30
N GLN A 58 11.00 -6.18 -17.57
CA GLN A 58 10.03 -5.13 -17.26
C GLN A 58 9.49 -4.45 -18.52
N LYS A 59 10.35 -4.17 -19.51
CA LYS A 59 9.91 -3.63 -20.81
C LYS A 59 8.94 -4.56 -21.52
N ALA A 60 9.22 -5.86 -21.53
CA ALA A 60 8.38 -6.85 -22.18
C ALA A 60 7.00 -6.96 -21.50
N VAL A 61 6.96 -7.04 -20.17
CA VAL A 61 5.71 -7.05 -19.38
C VAL A 61 4.89 -5.79 -19.63
N LEU A 62 5.53 -4.61 -19.63
CA LEU A 62 4.85 -3.34 -19.87
C LEU A 62 4.37 -3.22 -21.31
N ALA A 63 5.12 -3.70 -22.30
CA ALA A 63 4.70 -3.71 -23.70
C ALA A 63 3.40 -4.50 -23.88
N GLU A 64 3.28 -5.67 -23.25
CA GLU A 64 2.05 -6.46 -23.25
C GLU A 64 0.89 -5.70 -22.58
N ALA A 65 1.10 -5.10 -21.41
CA ALA A 65 0.09 -4.29 -20.71
C ALA A 65 -0.39 -3.09 -21.56
N ILE A 66 0.55 -2.45 -22.28
CA ILE A 66 0.26 -1.32 -23.16
C ILE A 66 -0.61 -1.75 -24.36
N GLN A 67 -0.41 -2.95 -24.90
CA GLN A 67 -1.14 -3.48 -26.04
C GLN A 67 -2.55 -3.98 -25.71
N LEU A 68 -2.89 -4.25 -24.45
CA LEU A 68 -4.23 -4.67 -24.08
C LEU A 68 -5.30 -3.70 -24.61
N PRO A 69 -6.48 -4.20 -25.06
CA PRO A 69 -7.48 -3.40 -25.80
C PRO A 69 -8.31 -2.48 -24.89
N HIS A 70 -7.68 -1.71 -24.00
CA HIS A 70 -8.35 -0.76 -23.13
C HIS A 70 -7.95 0.66 -23.52
N SER A 71 -8.94 1.51 -23.80
CA SER A 71 -8.72 2.92 -24.15
C SER A 71 -8.24 3.76 -22.97
N THR A 72 -8.58 3.34 -21.75
CA THR A 72 -8.16 3.99 -20.52
C THR A 72 -7.34 3.03 -19.67
N LYS A 73 -6.16 3.49 -19.23
CA LYS A 73 -5.23 2.69 -18.42
C LYS A 73 -4.60 3.55 -17.33
N VAL A 74 -4.46 2.97 -16.13
CA VAL A 74 -3.75 3.58 -15.00
C VAL A 74 -2.83 2.53 -14.39
N LEU A 75 -1.53 2.64 -14.66
CA LEU A 75 -0.52 1.69 -14.22
C LEU A 75 0.34 2.35 -13.13
N ASP A 76 0.25 1.87 -11.90
CA ASP A 76 1.15 2.27 -10.83
C ASP A 76 2.36 1.33 -10.81
N LEU A 77 3.54 1.89 -11.08
CA LEU A 77 4.81 1.19 -11.07
C LEU A 77 5.49 1.44 -9.73
N GLY A 78 5.85 0.36 -9.05
CA GLY A 78 6.44 0.41 -7.72
C GLY A 78 7.90 0.87 -7.71
N PRO A 79 8.51 0.94 -6.51
CA PRO A 79 9.89 1.37 -6.31
C PRO A 79 10.93 0.55 -7.09
N ARG A 80 10.58 -0.68 -7.48
CA ARG A 80 11.46 -1.58 -8.25
C ARG A 80 11.38 -1.38 -9.77
N ALA A 81 10.53 -0.46 -10.23
CA ALA A 81 10.49 -0.10 -11.65
C ALA A 81 11.81 0.56 -12.05
N HIS A 82 12.44 0.04 -13.09
CA HIS A 82 13.74 0.51 -13.54
C HIS A 82 13.66 1.96 -14.03
N ALA A 83 14.62 2.80 -13.63
CA ALA A 83 14.64 4.23 -13.98
C ALA A 83 14.70 4.50 -15.50
N GLY A 84 15.15 3.52 -16.30
CA GLY A 84 15.18 3.60 -17.77
C GLY A 84 13.84 3.31 -18.46
N LEU A 85 12.77 2.98 -17.72
CA LEU A 85 11.44 2.83 -18.27
C LEU A 85 10.86 4.19 -18.63
N LYS A 86 10.17 4.26 -19.78
CA LYS A 86 9.47 5.46 -20.21
C LYS A 86 8.09 5.08 -20.74
N PRO A 87 7.06 5.86 -20.45
CA PRO A 87 5.75 5.66 -21.02
C PRO A 87 5.74 5.99 -22.51
N PRO A 88 4.78 5.46 -23.30
CA PRO A 88 4.55 5.93 -24.66
C PRO A 88 4.27 7.45 -24.71
N LYS A 89 4.65 8.13 -25.81
CA LYS A 89 4.52 9.59 -25.96
C LYS A 89 3.12 10.18 -25.65
N SER A 90 2.07 9.38 -25.89
CA SER A 90 0.67 9.81 -25.68
C SER A 90 0.17 9.60 -24.23
N TRP A 91 1.00 9.08 -23.35
CA TRP A 91 0.64 8.85 -21.95
C TRP A 91 1.16 9.96 -21.04
N THR A 92 0.46 10.18 -19.95
CA THR A 92 0.92 11.08 -18.88
C THR A 92 1.70 10.28 -17.85
N GLU A 93 2.93 10.69 -17.57
CA GLU A 93 3.74 10.17 -16.46
C GLU A 93 3.57 11.08 -15.24
N VAL A 94 3.29 10.44 -14.09
CA VAL A 94 3.11 11.14 -12.82
C VAL A 94 4.07 10.57 -11.81
N ARG A 95 4.90 11.40 -11.24
CA ARG A 95 5.82 11.02 -10.16
C ARG A 95 5.07 10.94 -8.83
N ARG A 96 5.23 9.83 -8.16
CA ARG A 96 4.69 9.56 -6.81
C ARG A 96 5.82 9.10 -5.91
N HIS A 97 5.54 8.92 -4.63
CA HIS A 97 6.51 8.35 -3.70
C HIS A 97 5.82 7.45 -2.67
N THR A 98 6.62 6.61 -2.06
CA THR A 98 6.37 5.96 -0.79
C THR A 98 7.53 6.21 0.16
N ARG A 99 7.40 5.83 1.43
CA ARG A 99 8.53 5.85 2.37
C ARG A 99 8.89 4.43 2.76
N GLN A 100 10.19 4.14 2.73
CA GLN A 100 10.71 2.82 3.05
C GLN A 100 11.78 2.90 4.14
N VAL A 101 11.83 1.86 4.98
CA VAL A 101 12.89 1.62 5.96
C VAL A 101 13.49 0.25 5.67
N PRO A 102 14.80 0.13 5.54
CA PRO A 102 15.45 -1.17 5.49
C PRO A 102 15.29 -1.87 6.85
N LEU A 103 14.97 -3.16 6.80
CA LEU A 103 14.94 -4.01 7.99
C LEU A 103 16.25 -4.79 8.08
N PRO A 104 16.87 -4.91 9.26
CA PRO A 104 18.09 -5.69 9.43
C PRO A 104 17.83 -7.17 9.14
N SER A 105 18.78 -7.85 8.50
CA SER A 105 18.73 -9.31 8.28
C SER A 105 18.96 -10.09 9.57
N GLU A 106 19.69 -9.51 10.51
CA GLU A 106 20.01 -10.07 11.82
C GLU A 106 19.88 -9.00 12.90
N GLY A 107 19.62 -9.43 14.12
CA GLY A 107 19.43 -8.53 15.27
C GLY A 107 18.04 -7.88 15.30
N ASP A 108 17.86 -6.93 16.20
CA ASP A 108 16.58 -6.30 16.48
C ASP A 108 16.28 -5.10 15.57
N VAL A 109 15.02 -4.91 15.23
CA VAL A 109 14.54 -3.68 14.61
C VAL A 109 14.53 -2.56 15.65
N HIS A 110 15.37 -1.55 15.47
CA HIS A 110 15.46 -0.38 16.32
C HIS A 110 14.69 0.79 15.74
N LEU A 111 13.74 1.32 16.52
CA LEU A 111 13.07 2.56 16.16
C LEU A 111 13.96 3.77 16.50
N PRO A 112 13.82 4.90 15.77
CA PRO A 112 14.44 6.17 16.18
C PRO A 112 14.07 6.51 17.63
N LYS A 113 15.04 7.06 18.38
CA LYS A 113 14.95 7.27 19.86
C LYS A 113 13.61 7.86 20.32
N THR A 114 13.09 8.85 19.61
CA THR A 114 11.81 9.49 19.95
C THR A 114 10.63 8.53 19.81
N ARG A 115 10.61 7.74 18.72
CA ARG A 115 9.55 6.75 18.44
C ARG A 115 9.62 5.59 19.40
N ASP A 116 10.81 5.10 19.70
CA ASP A 116 11.02 4.05 20.70
C ASP A 116 10.52 4.50 22.09
N LYS A 117 10.84 5.73 22.50
CA LYS A 117 10.32 6.30 23.76
C LYS A 117 8.79 6.37 23.77
N GLN A 118 8.16 6.74 22.67
CA GLN A 118 6.70 6.80 22.55
C GLN A 118 6.06 5.41 22.63
N ALA A 119 6.62 4.42 21.92
CA ALA A 119 6.15 3.04 21.95
C ALA A 119 6.26 2.44 23.37
N ARG A 120 7.43 2.58 24.00
CA ARG A 120 7.65 2.10 25.39
C ARG A 120 6.74 2.82 26.40
N ARG A 121 6.48 4.10 26.19
CA ARG A 121 5.56 4.84 27.05
C ARG A 121 4.14 4.30 26.93
N PHE A 122 3.66 4.01 25.73
CA PHE A 122 2.35 3.40 25.51
C PHE A 122 2.19 2.09 26.29
N VAL A 123 3.17 1.18 26.16
CA VAL A 123 3.16 -0.10 26.88
C VAL A 123 3.24 0.09 28.41
N ARG A 124 4.10 0.99 28.90
CA ARG A 124 4.23 1.27 30.33
C ARG A 124 2.95 1.86 30.94
N GLU A 125 2.16 2.59 30.15
CA GLU A 125 0.86 3.14 30.55
C GLU A 125 -0.29 2.13 30.40
N GLY A 126 0.01 0.84 30.26
CA GLY A 126 -0.97 -0.25 30.20
C GLY A 126 -1.46 -0.60 28.80
N GLY A 127 -0.90 0.02 27.76
CA GLY A 127 -1.23 -0.34 26.38
C GLY A 127 -0.66 -1.70 25.98
N LEU A 128 -1.39 -2.42 25.15
CA LEU A 128 -1.01 -3.73 24.62
C LEU A 128 -0.90 -3.65 23.09
N VAL A 129 0.03 -4.43 22.52
CA VAL A 129 0.17 -4.58 21.08
C VAL A 129 0.12 -6.07 20.74
N ALA A 130 -0.78 -6.45 19.86
CA ALA A 130 -0.94 -7.82 19.41
C ALA A 130 -0.69 -7.94 17.91
N VAL A 131 0.04 -8.98 17.49
CA VAL A 131 0.23 -9.39 16.10
C VAL A 131 -0.59 -10.64 15.86
N GLU A 132 -1.42 -10.61 14.87
CA GLU A 132 -2.28 -11.73 14.52
C GLU A 132 -2.15 -12.09 13.03
N SER A 133 -2.09 -13.40 12.75
CA SER A 133 -2.07 -13.97 11.41
C SER A 133 -3.03 -15.15 11.34
N GLY A 134 -3.63 -15.39 10.17
CA GLY A 134 -4.54 -16.52 9.95
C GLY A 134 -6.03 -16.19 9.96
N HIS A 135 -6.86 -17.20 9.65
CA HIS A 135 -8.28 -17.06 9.31
C HIS A 135 -9.20 -16.58 10.46
N GLU A 136 -8.93 -16.96 11.69
CA GLU A 136 -9.80 -16.66 12.85
C GLU A 136 -9.47 -15.34 13.51
N ASN A 137 -8.98 -14.42 12.76
CA ASN A 137 -8.30 -13.24 13.22
C ASN A 137 -9.27 -12.05 13.36
N MET A 138 -9.59 -11.69 14.60
CA MET A 138 -10.41 -10.52 14.92
C MET A 138 -9.73 -9.21 14.57
N ALA A 139 -8.39 -9.18 14.45
CA ALA A 139 -7.65 -7.96 14.16
C ALA A 139 -8.01 -7.35 12.80
N TRP A 140 -8.33 -8.16 11.78
CA TRP A 140 -8.75 -7.65 10.48
C TRP A 140 -10.09 -6.89 10.52
N SER A 141 -10.99 -7.23 11.43
CA SER A 141 -12.22 -6.46 11.65
C SER A 141 -11.92 -5.08 12.23
N HIS A 142 -10.93 -4.98 13.13
CA HIS A 142 -10.45 -3.72 13.65
C HIS A 142 -9.71 -2.90 12.58
N VAL A 143 -8.92 -3.54 11.71
CA VAL A 143 -8.32 -2.89 10.54
C VAL A 143 -9.39 -2.27 9.66
N GLU A 144 -10.44 -3.02 9.31
CA GLU A 144 -11.55 -2.54 8.50
C GLU A 144 -12.23 -1.32 9.14
N ARG A 145 -12.63 -1.45 10.40
CA ARG A 145 -13.32 -0.39 11.15
C ARG A 145 -12.52 0.90 11.20
N LEU A 146 -11.25 0.81 11.61
CA LEU A 146 -10.39 1.98 11.77
C LEU A 146 -9.93 2.59 10.45
N HIS A 147 -9.72 1.75 9.42
CA HIS A 147 -9.45 2.23 8.07
C HIS A 147 -10.64 3.00 7.50
N ALA A 148 -11.86 2.47 7.61
CA ALA A 148 -13.08 3.15 7.19
C ALA A 148 -13.25 4.48 7.91
N ALA A 149 -13.16 4.50 9.24
CA ALA A 149 -13.25 5.72 10.05
C ALA A 149 -12.17 6.76 9.67
N SER A 150 -10.95 6.32 9.34
CA SER A 150 -9.89 7.21 8.89
C SER A 150 -10.20 7.85 7.53
N ARG A 151 -10.80 7.10 6.60
CA ARG A 151 -11.21 7.61 5.29
C ARG A 151 -12.39 8.58 5.40
N ASP A 152 -13.39 8.23 6.20
CA ASP A 152 -14.57 9.08 6.43
C ASP A 152 -14.18 10.45 7.01
N ARG A 153 -13.23 10.48 7.95
CA ARG A 153 -12.66 11.73 8.49
C ARG A 153 -11.99 12.61 7.44
N LYS A 154 -11.51 12.02 6.35
CA LYS A 154 -10.89 12.73 5.21
C LYS A 154 -11.90 13.05 4.10
N GLY A 155 -13.18 12.78 4.30
CA GLY A 155 -14.21 12.92 3.27
C GLY A 155 -14.07 11.96 2.10
N LEU A 156 -13.35 10.84 2.30
CA LEU A 156 -13.12 9.82 1.29
C LEU A 156 -14.09 8.65 1.51
N SER A 157 -14.68 8.15 0.43
CA SER A 157 -15.52 6.94 0.53
C SER A 157 -14.70 5.76 1.08
N SER A 158 -15.25 5.05 2.07
CA SER A 158 -14.65 3.83 2.62
C SER A 158 -14.70 2.65 1.65
N HIS A 159 -15.62 2.69 0.66
CA HIS A 159 -15.85 1.60 -0.30
C HIS A 159 -16.01 0.21 0.37
N GLN A 160 -16.63 0.15 1.53
CA GLN A 160 -16.73 -1.07 2.36
C GLN A 160 -17.21 -2.29 1.59
N ARG A 161 -18.21 -2.15 0.71
CA ARG A 161 -18.73 -3.27 -0.11
C ARG A 161 -17.64 -4.02 -0.90
N ARG A 162 -16.52 -3.35 -1.22
CA ARG A 162 -15.37 -3.95 -1.92
C ARG A 162 -14.21 -4.26 -0.98
N LEU A 163 -14.06 -3.45 0.07
CA LEU A 163 -12.97 -3.59 1.03
C LEU A 163 -13.16 -4.81 1.91
N THR A 164 -14.35 -5.01 2.50
CA THR A 164 -14.64 -6.15 3.38
C THR A 164 -14.29 -7.50 2.77
N PRO A 165 -14.77 -7.85 1.55
CA PRO A 165 -14.40 -9.12 0.93
C PRO A 165 -12.91 -9.25 0.62
N LEU A 166 -12.23 -8.14 0.32
CA LEU A 166 -10.79 -8.14 0.12
C LEU A 166 -10.08 -8.47 1.43
N LEU A 167 -10.40 -7.78 2.53
CA LEU A 167 -9.76 -8.02 3.83
C LEU A 167 -10.00 -9.43 4.34
N GLN A 168 -11.19 -10.00 4.13
CA GLN A 168 -11.50 -11.39 4.47
C GLN A 168 -10.62 -12.38 3.72
N ARG A 169 -10.42 -12.18 2.40
CA ARG A 169 -9.51 -13.02 1.63
C ARG A 169 -8.06 -12.86 2.07
N LEU A 170 -7.63 -11.62 2.34
CA LEU A 170 -6.25 -11.36 2.79
C LEU A 170 -5.98 -11.96 4.16
N ALA A 171 -6.94 -11.90 5.09
CA ALA A 171 -6.80 -12.52 6.41
C ALA A 171 -6.47 -14.03 6.35
N ALA A 172 -6.86 -14.69 5.26
CA ALA A 172 -6.61 -16.11 5.01
C ALA A 172 -5.19 -16.41 4.53
N GLU A 173 -4.45 -15.42 4.10
CA GLU A 173 -3.18 -15.63 3.41
C GLU A 173 -1.98 -15.60 4.38
N PRO A 174 -1.05 -16.56 4.26
CA PRO A 174 0.09 -16.66 5.19
C PRO A 174 1.13 -15.54 5.02
N TRP A 175 1.04 -14.76 3.95
CA TRP A 175 1.90 -13.61 3.67
C TRP A 175 1.27 -12.28 4.11
N THR A 176 0.22 -12.34 4.94
CA THR A 176 -0.42 -11.15 5.54
C THR A 176 -0.52 -11.30 7.05
N PHE A 177 -0.57 -10.19 7.74
CA PHE A 177 -0.84 -10.13 9.17
C PHE A 177 -1.48 -8.79 9.54
N ALA A 178 -2.12 -8.75 10.69
CA ALA A 178 -2.65 -7.53 11.27
C ALA A 178 -2.00 -7.27 12.62
N VAL A 179 -1.88 -5.99 12.97
CA VAL A 179 -1.40 -5.55 14.29
C VAL A 179 -2.42 -4.61 14.89
N THR A 180 -2.79 -4.86 16.14
CA THR A 180 -3.68 -4.00 16.92
C THR A 180 -2.97 -3.43 18.12
N SER A 181 -3.32 -2.20 18.50
CA SER A 181 -2.92 -1.59 19.75
C SER A 181 -4.14 -1.24 20.58
N THR A 182 -4.19 -1.79 21.78
CA THR A 182 -5.29 -1.65 22.76
C THR A 182 -4.81 -0.77 23.91
N ASN A 183 -5.61 0.22 24.33
CA ASN A 183 -5.30 1.07 25.47
C ASN A 183 -5.51 0.34 26.81
N ALA A 184 -5.21 1.00 27.93
CA ALA A 184 -5.37 0.42 29.26
C ALA A 184 -6.83 0.09 29.62
N GLU A 185 -7.78 0.73 28.97
CA GLU A 185 -9.23 0.51 29.12
C GLU A 185 -9.74 -0.69 28.30
N GLY A 186 -8.87 -1.38 27.54
CA GLY A 186 -9.23 -2.53 26.71
C GLY A 186 -9.79 -2.16 25.33
N GLU A 187 -9.71 -0.88 24.93
CA GLU A 187 -10.22 -0.43 23.63
C GLU A 187 -9.14 -0.49 22.55
N VAL A 188 -9.46 -1.02 21.36
CA VAL A 188 -8.55 -0.99 20.22
C VAL A 188 -8.53 0.41 19.61
N VAL A 189 -7.41 1.12 19.79
CA VAL A 189 -7.22 2.53 19.42
C VAL A 189 -6.37 2.74 18.17
N ALA A 190 -5.61 1.73 17.74
CA ALA A 190 -4.93 1.71 16.44
C ALA A 190 -4.89 0.29 15.87
N SER A 191 -5.00 0.16 14.55
CA SER A 191 -4.86 -1.13 13.87
C SER A 191 -4.32 -0.96 12.47
N GLY A 192 -3.52 -1.94 12.01
CA GLY A 192 -2.94 -1.97 10.68
C GLY A 192 -2.91 -3.37 10.09
N GLY A 193 -3.16 -3.46 8.77
CA GLY A 193 -3.02 -4.65 7.96
C GLY A 193 -1.79 -4.55 7.06
N PHE A 194 -0.98 -5.60 7.05
CA PHE A 194 0.33 -5.66 6.43
C PHE A 194 0.40 -6.81 5.44
N VAL A 195 1.14 -6.58 4.38
CA VAL A 195 1.27 -7.50 3.23
C VAL A 195 2.74 -7.70 2.91
N LEU A 196 3.22 -8.93 2.98
CA LEU A 196 4.56 -9.30 2.54
C LEU A 196 4.54 -9.60 1.03
N LEU A 197 5.23 -8.77 0.25
CA LEU A 197 5.38 -8.98 -1.19
C LEU A 197 6.49 -10.01 -1.49
N PRO A 198 6.43 -10.70 -2.64
CA PRO A 198 7.44 -11.69 -3.04
C PRO A 198 8.87 -11.15 -3.06
N CYS A 199 9.02 -9.85 -3.20
CA CYS A 199 10.31 -9.17 -3.23
C CYS A 199 10.96 -8.96 -1.85
N GLY A 200 10.32 -9.42 -0.76
CA GLY A 200 10.79 -9.18 0.60
C GLY A 200 10.41 -7.81 1.17
N THR A 201 9.53 -7.07 0.51
CA THR A 201 8.99 -5.81 1.04
C THR A 201 7.69 -6.07 1.79
N CYS A 202 7.62 -5.68 3.05
CA CYS A 202 6.36 -5.65 3.80
C CYS A 202 5.71 -4.28 3.68
N VAL A 203 4.48 -4.23 3.19
CA VAL A 203 3.73 -2.99 2.96
C VAL A 203 2.65 -2.80 4.01
N TYR A 204 2.60 -1.63 4.64
CA TYR A 204 1.46 -1.17 5.43
C TYR A 204 0.32 -0.77 4.47
N ALA A 205 -0.57 -1.73 4.20
CA ALA A 205 -1.60 -1.60 3.16
C ALA A 205 -2.88 -0.93 3.65
N PHE A 206 -3.27 -1.19 4.89
CA PHE A 206 -4.51 -0.70 5.49
C PHE A 206 -4.26 -0.27 6.93
N GLY A 207 -5.03 0.68 7.42
CA GLY A 207 -5.00 1.00 8.83
C GLY A 207 -5.59 2.34 9.19
N GLY A 208 -5.67 2.56 10.46
CA GLY A 208 -6.19 3.78 11.05
C GLY A 208 -6.05 3.79 12.56
N GLN A 209 -6.49 4.89 13.14
CA GLN A 209 -6.48 5.10 14.58
C GLN A 209 -7.74 5.84 15.01
N GLU A 210 -8.14 5.65 16.24
CA GLU A 210 -9.18 6.46 16.89
C GLU A 210 -8.71 7.90 17.14
N ARG A 211 -9.63 8.79 17.50
CA ARG A 211 -9.30 10.13 17.99
C ARG A 211 -9.28 10.09 19.53
N SER A 212 -8.17 9.65 20.08
CA SER A 212 -7.95 9.65 21.54
C SER A 212 -6.57 10.23 21.85
N LYS A 213 -6.33 10.58 23.12
CA LYS A 213 -5.03 11.09 23.59
C LYS A 213 -3.88 10.08 23.38
N ASP A 214 -4.21 8.79 23.31
CA ASP A 214 -3.23 7.69 23.23
C ASP A 214 -3.00 7.18 21.81
N SER A 215 -3.90 7.49 20.88
CA SER A 215 -3.88 6.93 19.52
C SER A 215 -2.58 7.20 18.75
N GLY A 216 -1.96 8.35 18.96
CA GLY A 216 -0.67 8.65 18.32
C GLY A 216 0.45 7.72 18.82
N ARG A 217 0.52 7.45 20.13
CA ARG A 217 1.50 6.53 20.74
C ARG A 217 1.17 5.08 20.42
N ALA A 218 -0.11 4.73 20.40
CA ALA A 218 -0.60 3.43 19.99
C ALA A 218 -0.21 3.10 18.54
N SER A 219 -0.36 4.06 17.62
CA SER A 219 0.09 3.90 16.23
C SER A 219 1.60 3.73 16.11
N VAL A 220 2.37 4.42 16.94
CA VAL A 220 3.84 4.24 16.98
C VAL A 220 4.20 2.84 17.48
N ALA A 221 3.56 2.36 18.54
CA ALA A 221 3.79 1.02 19.07
C ALA A 221 3.37 -0.07 18.07
N MET A 222 2.21 0.09 17.44
CA MET A 222 1.70 -0.79 16.37
C MET A 222 2.71 -0.91 15.22
N LEU A 223 3.18 0.20 14.66
CA LEU A 223 4.12 0.19 13.53
C LEU A 223 5.48 -0.40 13.94
N GLY A 224 5.95 -0.10 15.15
CA GLY A 224 7.18 -0.70 15.66
C GLY A 224 7.10 -2.23 15.75
N GLU A 225 5.98 -2.76 16.27
CA GLU A 225 5.78 -4.20 16.32
C GLU A 225 5.54 -4.81 14.93
N ALA A 226 4.85 -4.08 14.05
CA ALA A 226 4.69 -4.51 12.66
C ALA A 226 6.03 -4.66 11.93
N MET A 227 6.98 -3.75 12.13
CA MET A 227 8.34 -3.86 11.55
C MET A 227 9.07 -5.09 12.07
N ARG A 228 8.96 -5.40 13.37
CA ARG A 228 9.55 -6.62 13.95
C ARG A 228 8.87 -7.89 13.42
N ALA A 229 7.55 -7.89 13.32
CA ALA A 229 6.80 -9.01 12.74
C ALA A 229 7.18 -9.24 11.27
N ALA A 230 7.27 -8.16 10.48
CA ALA A 230 7.71 -8.22 9.09
C ALA A 230 9.11 -8.84 8.96
N GLN A 231 10.06 -8.42 9.81
CA GLN A 231 11.41 -8.99 9.85
C GLN A 231 11.37 -10.49 10.16
N ARG A 232 10.62 -10.91 11.19
CA ARG A 232 10.45 -12.34 11.53
C ARG A 232 9.88 -13.17 10.38
N MET A 233 9.05 -12.54 9.52
CA MET A 233 8.51 -13.16 8.30
C MET A 233 9.47 -13.09 7.10
N GLY A 234 10.70 -12.60 7.28
CA GLY A 234 11.72 -12.54 6.25
C GLY A 234 11.69 -11.28 5.37
N ALA A 235 10.97 -10.23 5.78
CA ALA A 235 11.05 -8.96 5.07
C ALA A 235 12.42 -8.29 5.31
N ASN A 236 12.96 -7.69 4.24
CA ASN A 236 14.18 -6.87 4.27
C ASN A 236 13.89 -5.38 4.15
N THR A 237 12.65 -5.01 3.86
CA THR A 237 12.21 -3.63 3.67
C THR A 237 10.80 -3.49 4.22
N PHE A 238 10.54 -2.40 4.96
CA PHE A 238 9.22 -2.00 5.38
C PHE A 238 8.79 -0.76 4.62
N ASP A 239 7.63 -0.83 3.96
CA ASP A 239 7.04 0.24 3.15
C ASP A 239 5.78 0.77 3.84
N PHE A 240 5.74 2.06 4.11
CA PHE A 240 4.59 2.70 4.78
C PHE A 240 3.37 2.91 3.89
N GLY A 241 3.37 2.43 2.66
CA GLY A 241 2.21 2.44 1.77
C GLY A 241 1.96 3.75 1.02
N GLY A 242 2.85 4.71 1.11
CA GLY A 242 2.75 6.02 0.48
C GLY A 242 1.73 6.94 1.15
N SER A 243 1.93 8.25 1.04
CA SER A 243 0.95 9.25 1.49
C SER A 243 1.03 10.52 0.65
N GLN A 244 -0.14 11.07 0.30
CA GLN A 244 -0.26 12.42 -0.27
C GLN A 244 -0.51 13.49 0.84
N ASP A 245 -0.78 13.03 2.06
CA ASP A 245 -0.97 13.87 3.24
C ASP A 245 0.40 14.18 3.86
N SER A 246 0.78 15.45 3.90
CA SER A 246 2.08 15.87 4.40
C SER A 246 2.30 15.55 5.88
N GLY A 247 1.24 15.54 6.69
CA GLY A 247 1.31 15.16 8.10
C GLY A 247 1.61 13.67 8.28
N VAL A 248 0.96 12.83 7.48
CA VAL A 248 1.21 11.38 7.47
C VAL A 248 2.59 11.06 6.90
N ASP A 249 3.00 11.77 5.84
CA ASP A 249 4.34 11.60 5.28
C ASP A 249 5.44 11.97 6.28
N LYS A 250 5.28 13.10 6.99
CA LYS A 250 6.20 13.49 8.07
C LYS A 250 6.22 12.43 9.19
N PHE A 251 5.06 11.88 9.57
CA PHE A 251 4.98 10.83 10.58
C PHE A 251 5.80 9.59 10.18
N TYR A 252 5.76 9.17 8.89
CA TYR A 252 6.56 8.05 8.40
C TYR A 252 8.06 8.39 8.30
N ALA A 253 8.42 9.63 7.95
CA ALA A 253 9.79 10.10 7.99
C ALA A 253 10.43 9.97 9.39
N GLU A 254 9.64 10.20 10.44
CA GLU A 254 10.11 10.12 11.82
C GLU A 254 10.39 8.69 12.31
N PHE A 255 10.04 7.66 11.53
CA PHE A 255 10.51 6.27 11.71
C PHE A 255 11.83 5.97 10.98
N GLY A 256 12.45 6.96 10.37
CA GLY A 256 13.62 6.79 9.52
C GLY A 256 13.25 6.45 8.08
N GLY A 257 11.95 6.57 7.71
CA GLY A 257 11.48 6.30 6.35
C GLY A 257 12.06 7.28 5.34
N VAL A 258 12.82 6.75 4.37
CA VAL A 258 13.33 7.53 3.24
C VAL A 258 12.31 7.56 2.11
N PRO A 259 12.15 8.68 1.39
CA PRO A 259 11.26 8.75 0.25
C PRO A 259 11.84 7.96 -0.93
N VAL A 260 11.01 7.08 -1.51
CA VAL A 260 11.38 6.29 -2.68
C VAL A 260 10.39 6.58 -3.80
N ALA A 261 10.92 6.91 -4.99
CA ALA A 261 10.12 7.28 -6.14
C ALA A 261 9.30 6.10 -6.67
N MET A 262 8.09 6.38 -7.06
CA MET A 262 7.18 5.51 -7.82
C MET A 262 6.62 6.29 -9.00
N TRP A 263 6.10 5.59 -9.98
CA TRP A 263 5.58 6.18 -11.20
C TRP A 263 4.15 5.73 -11.44
N ARG A 264 3.30 6.66 -11.87
CA ARG A 264 1.99 6.34 -12.42
C ARG A 264 1.97 6.72 -13.88
N TRP A 265 1.61 5.78 -14.75
CA TRP A 265 1.39 6.01 -16.16
C TRP A 265 -0.10 6.02 -16.45
N VAL A 266 -0.58 7.10 -17.06
CA VAL A 266 -2.00 7.30 -17.34
C VAL A 266 -2.21 7.44 -18.83
N LYS A 267 -3.06 6.58 -19.40
CA LYS A 267 -3.63 6.73 -20.75
C LYS A 267 -5.12 7.00 -20.64
N ALA A 268 -5.60 8.01 -21.32
CA ALA A 268 -7.03 8.24 -21.48
C ALA A 268 -7.32 8.88 -22.84
N PRO A 269 -8.53 8.73 -23.40
CA PRO A 269 -8.94 9.48 -24.59
C PRO A 269 -8.87 10.99 -24.32
N PHE A 270 -8.63 11.80 -25.37
CA PHE A 270 -8.45 13.26 -25.24
C PHE A 270 -9.63 13.96 -24.58
N TRP A 271 -10.85 13.47 -24.80
CA TRP A 271 -12.09 14.02 -24.21
C TRP A 271 -12.27 13.67 -22.73
N PHE A 272 -11.52 12.68 -22.20
CA PHE A 272 -11.68 12.15 -20.84
C PHE A 272 -11.52 13.23 -19.77
N LYS A 273 -10.52 14.08 -19.91
CA LYS A 273 -10.25 15.18 -18.95
C LYS A 273 -11.40 16.19 -18.83
N TRP A 274 -12.20 16.34 -19.90
CA TRP A 274 -13.36 17.22 -19.91
C TRP A 274 -14.60 16.56 -19.29
N MET A 275 -14.80 15.28 -19.58
CA MET A 275 -15.93 14.51 -19.07
C MET A 275 -15.76 14.09 -17.60
N PHE A 276 -14.54 13.87 -17.16
CA PHE A 276 -14.18 13.35 -15.83
C PHE A 276 -13.07 14.17 -15.16
N PRO A 277 -13.20 15.49 -15.01
CA PRO A 277 -12.12 16.36 -14.57
C PRO A 277 -11.58 15.98 -13.17
N LYS A 278 -12.48 15.65 -12.23
CA LYS A 278 -12.08 15.22 -10.87
C LYS A 278 -11.28 13.91 -10.89
N THR A 279 -11.69 12.95 -11.71
CA THR A 279 -10.99 11.67 -11.85
C THR A 279 -9.64 11.87 -12.52
N TRP A 280 -9.58 12.69 -13.57
CA TRP A 280 -8.33 13.02 -14.24
C TRP A 280 -7.35 13.70 -13.29
N SER A 281 -7.78 14.72 -12.55
CA SER A 281 -6.95 15.40 -11.56
C SER A 281 -6.42 14.42 -10.50
N ALA A 282 -7.27 13.56 -9.94
CA ALA A 282 -6.85 12.56 -8.95
C ALA A 282 -5.83 11.55 -9.50
N TRP A 283 -5.89 11.24 -10.80
CA TRP A 283 -4.93 10.33 -11.42
C TRP A 283 -3.59 11.00 -11.77
N THR A 284 -3.61 12.30 -12.08
CA THR A 284 -2.44 13.03 -12.58
C THR A 284 -1.83 14.00 -11.56
N GLU A 285 -2.30 14.00 -10.32
CA GLU A 285 -1.70 14.79 -9.24
C GLU A 285 -0.36 14.17 -8.80
N PRO A 286 0.76 14.92 -8.95
CA PRO A 286 2.07 14.46 -8.52
C PRO A 286 2.21 14.49 -7.00
N SER A 287 3.19 13.78 -6.48
CA SER A 287 3.55 13.86 -5.07
C SER A 287 4.29 15.16 -4.78
N ARG A 288 3.73 15.98 -3.90
CA ARG A 288 4.34 17.25 -3.47
C ARG A 288 5.60 17.08 -2.61
N VAL A 289 5.80 15.90 -2.02
CA VAL A 289 6.93 15.64 -1.11
C VAL A 289 8.26 15.56 -1.86
N LEU A 290 8.24 15.13 -3.12
CA LEU A 290 9.46 14.99 -3.92
C LEU A 290 10.03 16.30 -4.45
N ASP A 291 9.22 17.37 -4.42
CA ASP A 291 9.65 18.71 -4.89
C ASP A 291 10.34 19.53 -3.79
N MET A 292 10.31 19.07 -2.53
CA MET A 292 10.88 19.78 -1.38
C MET A 292 12.33 19.38 -1.06
N GLY A 293 12.95 18.53 -1.87
CA GLY A 293 14.30 17.98 -1.65
C GLY A 293 15.25 18.10 -2.84
N ALA A 294 14.95 18.98 -3.82
CA ALA A 294 15.83 19.26 -4.94
C ALA A 294 16.55 20.60 -4.75
#